data_bd69f94ca4805e88591d58a7ff20151f
#
_entry.id   bd69f94ca4805e88591d58a7ff20151f
#
_cell.length_a   1.000
_cell.length_b   1.000
_cell.length_c   1.000
_cell.angle_alpha   90.00
_cell.angle_beta   90.00
_cell.angle_gamma   90.00
#
_symmetry.space_group_name_H-M   'P 1'
#
loop_
_entity.id
_entity.type
_entity.pdbx_description
1 polymer ?
#
loop_
_entity_poly.entity_id
_entity_poly.type
_entity_poly.pdbx_seq_one_letter_code
_entity_poly.pdbx_strand_id
1 'polypeptide(L)'
;MNPDALSDLVLLAACAASAWWVAVGRAAWRGAMLLLGLAAAIGVLRYSGLEWALGPHRFFSVLAACAAFWLMAVALRWPQAPLASQATAVGRFVVLLGGLGIAASQVGAAWWAQVVPGLSALVLAWTMVQQRSALGLLGSVALVASFVVAALAAPDVQLLGMFNRTQALHYLLALAVLLLGQVRLQPAPTAGKPAA
;
A
#
# COMPACT_ATOMS: atom_id res chain seq x y z
N MET A 1 -25.62 2.59 -2.55
CA MET A 1 -24.38 2.38 -1.76
C MET A 1 -23.65 3.71 -1.77
N ASN A 2 -23.09 4.15 -0.63
CA ASN A 2 -22.30 5.37 -0.56
C ASN A 2 -21.08 5.25 -1.49
N PRO A 3 -20.76 6.25 -2.33
CA PRO A 3 -19.60 6.21 -3.25
C PRO A 3 -18.25 5.99 -2.55
N ASP A 4 -18.10 6.46 -1.31
CA ASP A 4 -16.89 6.23 -0.52
C ASP A 4 -16.78 4.77 -0.09
N ALA A 5 -17.90 4.15 0.34
CA ALA A 5 -17.94 2.72 0.63
C ALA A 5 -17.63 1.87 -0.62
N LEU A 6 -18.07 2.31 -1.81
CA LEU A 6 -17.75 1.64 -3.06
C LEU A 6 -16.26 1.68 -3.36
N SER A 7 -15.62 2.84 -3.18
CA SER A 7 -14.19 2.99 -3.43
C SER A 7 -13.33 2.13 -2.50
N ASP A 8 -13.72 2.00 -1.22
CA ASP A 8 -13.10 1.07 -0.27
C ASP A 8 -13.32 -0.39 -0.66
N LEU A 9 -14.51 -0.76 -1.14
CA LEU A 9 -14.79 -2.11 -1.61
C LEU A 9 -13.92 -2.48 -2.83
N VAL A 10 -13.72 -1.55 -3.76
CA VAL A 10 -12.83 -1.75 -4.91
C VAL A 10 -11.39 -1.95 -4.46
N LEU A 11 -10.91 -1.15 -3.50
CA LEU A 11 -9.57 -1.32 -2.93
C LEU A 11 -9.43 -2.67 -2.21
N LEU A 12 -10.43 -3.07 -1.43
CA LEU A 12 -10.46 -4.39 -0.76
C LEU A 12 -10.37 -5.53 -1.78
N ALA A 13 -11.16 -5.47 -2.85
CA ALA A 13 -11.16 -6.47 -3.92
C ALA A 13 -9.79 -6.53 -4.63
N ALA A 14 -9.18 -5.36 -4.92
CA ALA A 14 -7.84 -5.28 -5.50
C ALA A 14 -6.78 -5.90 -4.58
N CYS A 15 -6.84 -5.63 -3.28
CA CYS A 15 -5.92 -6.24 -2.31
C CYS A 15 -6.10 -7.76 -2.23
N ALA A 16 -7.33 -8.26 -2.19
CA ALA A 16 -7.62 -9.69 -2.15
C ALA A 16 -7.13 -10.40 -3.43
N ALA A 17 -7.42 -9.84 -4.61
CA ALA A 17 -6.96 -10.37 -5.88
C ALA A 17 -5.42 -10.38 -5.96
N SER A 18 -4.77 -9.29 -5.58
CA SER A 18 -3.31 -9.18 -5.60
C SER A 18 -2.64 -10.13 -4.62
N ALA A 19 -3.20 -10.33 -3.42
CA ALA A 19 -2.69 -11.30 -2.45
C ALA A 19 -2.80 -12.75 -2.95
N TRP A 20 -3.83 -13.05 -3.74
CA TRP A 20 -4.07 -14.37 -4.31
C TRP A 20 -3.09 -14.68 -5.47
N TRP A 21 -2.89 -13.73 -6.39
CA TRP A 21 -2.06 -13.94 -7.58
C TRP A 21 -0.56 -13.96 -7.31
N VAL A 22 -0.11 -13.32 -6.24
CA VAL A 22 1.31 -13.29 -5.91
C VAL A 22 1.76 -14.65 -5.39
N ALA A 23 2.77 -15.21 -6.06
CA ALA A 23 3.32 -16.54 -5.75
C ALA A 23 3.66 -16.73 -4.27
N VAL A 24 3.53 -17.97 -3.82
CA VAL A 24 3.90 -18.43 -2.48
C VAL A 24 5.32 -17.97 -2.13
N GLY A 25 5.54 -17.42 -0.93
CA GLY A 25 6.86 -16.99 -0.44
C GLY A 25 7.02 -15.48 -0.27
N ARG A 26 6.04 -14.66 -0.67
CA ARG A 26 6.09 -13.21 -0.48
C ARG A 26 5.26 -12.77 0.73
N ALA A 27 5.75 -13.09 1.93
CA ALA A 27 5.06 -12.76 3.17
C ALA A 27 4.84 -11.25 3.32
N ALA A 28 5.83 -10.41 2.95
CA ALA A 28 5.70 -8.96 3.01
C ALA A 28 4.58 -8.44 2.09
N TRP A 29 4.48 -8.96 0.84
CA TRP A 29 3.40 -8.56 -0.06
C TRP A 29 2.04 -8.88 0.51
N ARG A 30 1.84 -10.12 0.97
CA ARG A 30 0.59 -10.57 1.59
C ARG A 30 0.26 -9.79 2.86
N GLY A 31 1.28 -9.50 3.69
CA GLY A 31 1.12 -8.66 4.86
C GLY A 31 0.66 -7.24 4.51
N ALA A 32 1.22 -6.64 3.46
CA ALA A 32 0.79 -5.35 2.95
C ALA A 32 -0.67 -5.37 2.47
N MET A 33 -1.03 -6.38 1.67
CA MET A 33 -2.40 -6.55 1.16
C MET A 33 -3.41 -6.78 2.29
N LEU A 34 -3.03 -7.55 3.31
CA LEU A 34 -3.87 -7.77 4.49
C LEU A 34 -4.13 -6.46 5.25
N LEU A 35 -3.09 -5.64 5.48
CA LEU A 35 -3.24 -4.37 6.18
C LEU A 35 -4.11 -3.36 5.40
N LEU A 36 -3.84 -3.19 4.10
CA LEU A 36 -4.64 -2.31 3.23
C LEU A 36 -6.07 -2.82 3.09
N GLY A 37 -6.24 -4.12 2.87
CA GLY A 37 -7.57 -4.75 2.74
C GLY A 37 -8.38 -4.65 4.02
N LEU A 38 -7.75 -4.80 5.20
CA LEU A 38 -8.44 -4.64 6.48
C LEU A 38 -8.86 -3.19 6.72
N ALA A 39 -7.99 -2.22 6.43
CA ALA A 39 -8.34 -0.80 6.51
C ALA A 39 -9.54 -0.48 5.58
N ALA A 40 -9.52 -0.98 4.34
CA ALA A 40 -10.59 -0.80 3.37
C ALA A 40 -11.89 -1.51 3.80
N ALA A 41 -11.82 -2.74 4.33
CA ALA A 41 -12.99 -3.46 4.82
C ALA A 41 -13.71 -2.70 5.95
N ILE A 42 -12.94 -2.15 6.89
CA ILE A 42 -13.49 -1.33 7.97
C ILE A 42 -14.00 0.02 7.42
N GLY A 43 -13.36 0.57 6.39
CA GLY A 43 -13.82 1.75 5.65
C GLY A 43 -15.20 1.53 5.02
N VAL A 44 -15.43 0.38 4.38
CA VAL A 44 -16.76 0.01 3.87
C VAL A 44 -17.81 0.07 4.97
N LEU A 45 -17.54 -0.49 6.14
CA LEU A 45 -18.46 -0.47 7.29
C LEU A 45 -18.73 0.97 7.76
N ARG A 46 -17.67 1.78 7.90
CA ARG A 46 -17.77 3.17 8.32
C ARG A 46 -18.64 3.99 7.37
N TYR A 47 -18.36 3.91 6.06
CA TYR A 47 -19.10 4.69 5.06
C TYR A 47 -20.49 4.11 4.74
N SER A 48 -20.80 2.91 5.23
CA SER A 48 -22.15 2.35 5.25
C SER A 48 -22.99 2.82 6.45
N GLY A 49 -22.46 3.74 7.28
CA GLY A 49 -23.19 4.35 8.39
C GLY A 49 -22.95 3.72 9.76
N LEU A 50 -21.98 2.80 9.89
CA LEU A 50 -21.64 2.18 11.17
C LEU A 50 -20.64 3.08 11.93
N GLU A 51 -21.14 3.93 12.82
CA GLU A 51 -20.34 4.93 13.57
C GLU A 51 -19.21 4.31 14.39
N TRP A 52 -19.43 3.13 14.99
CA TRP A 52 -18.40 2.43 15.75
C TRP A 52 -17.15 2.10 14.93
N ALA A 53 -17.29 1.98 13.61
CA ALA A 53 -16.17 1.66 12.71
C ALA A 53 -15.18 2.83 12.52
N LEU A 54 -15.52 4.05 12.95
CA LEU A 54 -14.66 5.23 12.78
C LEU A 54 -13.31 5.08 13.50
N GLY A 55 -13.31 4.64 14.76
CA GLY A 55 -12.09 4.43 15.55
C GLY A 55 -11.18 3.36 14.94
N PRO A 56 -11.69 2.14 14.73
CA PRO A 56 -10.97 1.07 14.05
C PRO A 56 -10.46 1.47 12.66
N HIS A 57 -11.29 2.15 11.85
CA HIS A 57 -10.85 2.61 10.53
C HIS A 57 -9.64 3.54 10.61
N ARG A 58 -9.66 4.54 11.49
CA ARG A 58 -8.52 5.43 11.70
C ARG A 58 -7.26 4.66 12.13
N PHE A 59 -7.41 3.74 13.07
CA PHE A 59 -6.31 2.92 13.57
C PHE A 59 -5.67 2.09 12.45
N PHE A 60 -6.47 1.32 11.69
CA PHE A 60 -5.95 0.48 10.62
C PHE A 60 -5.45 1.29 9.42
N SER A 61 -6.00 2.47 9.15
CA SER A 61 -5.49 3.38 8.11
C SER A 61 -4.09 3.90 8.45
N VAL A 62 -3.84 4.30 9.70
CA VAL A 62 -2.50 4.72 10.14
C VAL A 62 -1.53 3.55 10.12
N LEU A 63 -1.95 2.38 10.59
CA LEU A 63 -1.15 1.15 10.58
C LEU A 63 -0.76 0.76 9.14
N ALA A 64 -1.71 0.78 8.21
CA ALA A 64 -1.48 0.49 6.80
C ALA A 64 -0.58 1.55 6.15
N ALA A 65 -0.82 2.85 6.40
CA ALA A 65 0.01 3.93 5.86
C ALA A 65 1.48 3.78 6.28
N CYS A 66 1.74 3.42 7.54
CA CYS A 66 3.12 3.32 8.04
C CYS A 66 3.81 2.00 7.68
N ALA A 67 3.09 0.88 7.58
CA ALA A 67 3.71 -0.42 7.40
C ALA A 67 3.50 -1.05 6.01
N ALA A 68 2.30 -0.93 5.40
CA ALA A 68 1.97 -1.69 4.20
C ALA A 68 2.83 -1.29 2.99
N PHE A 69 3.04 0.00 2.76
CA PHE A 69 3.79 0.46 1.59
C PHE A 69 5.28 0.11 1.67
N TRP A 70 5.86 0.11 2.87
CA TRP A 70 7.22 -0.39 3.08
C TRP A 70 7.32 -1.91 2.86
N LEU A 71 6.32 -2.67 3.30
CA LEU A 71 6.27 -4.11 3.01
C LEU A 71 6.17 -4.38 1.51
N MET A 72 5.42 -3.56 0.75
CA MET A 72 5.40 -3.64 -0.71
C MET A 72 6.78 -3.34 -1.30
N ALA A 73 7.44 -2.27 -0.82
CA ALA A 73 8.78 -1.90 -1.27
C ALA A 73 9.80 -3.01 -1.00
N VAL A 74 9.78 -3.59 0.20
CA VAL A 74 10.66 -4.71 0.57
C VAL A 74 10.39 -5.94 -0.28
N ALA A 75 9.11 -6.29 -0.51
CA ALA A 75 8.73 -7.44 -1.33
C ALA A 75 9.25 -7.35 -2.78
N LEU A 76 9.26 -6.14 -3.34
CA LEU A 76 9.66 -5.92 -4.74
C LEU A 76 11.16 -5.59 -4.89
N ARG A 77 11.78 -4.96 -3.88
CA ARG A 77 13.19 -4.57 -3.94
C ARG A 77 14.14 -5.65 -3.46
N TRP A 78 13.75 -6.36 -2.38
CA TRP A 78 14.57 -7.38 -1.72
C TRP A 78 13.77 -8.66 -1.47
N PRO A 79 13.30 -9.35 -2.52
CA PRO A 79 12.38 -10.48 -2.40
C PRO A 79 12.95 -11.67 -1.63
N GLN A 80 14.28 -11.77 -1.52
CA GLN A 80 14.97 -12.83 -0.79
C GLN A 80 15.29 -12.46 0.68
N ALA A 81 15.05 -11.22 1.08
CA ALA A 81 15.29 -10.81 2.47
C ALA A 81 14.36 -11.56 3.43
N PRO A 82 14.79 -11.84 4.68
CA PRO A 82 13.93 -12.46 5.68
C PRO A 82 12.62 -11.69 5.90
N LEU A 83 12.66 -10.36 5.86
CA LEU A 83 11.48 -9.52 5.96
C LEU A 83 10.50 -9.72 4.79
N ALA A 84 10.98 -10.06 3.59
CA ALA A 84 10.13 -10.33 2.44
C ALA A 84 9.47 -11.71 2.49
N SER A 85 10.15 -12.71 3.07
CA SER A 85 9.81 -14.13 2.96
C SER A 85 9.20 -14.74 4.22
N GLN A 86 9.46 -14.17 5.41
CA GLN A 86 9.06 -14.75 6.70
C GLN A 86 7.92 -13.97 7.35
N ALA A 87 6.82 -14.66 7.65
CA ALA A 87 5.63 -14.06 8.28
C ALA A 87 5.94 -13.46 9.67
N THR A 88 6.81 -14.11 10.45
CA THR A 88 7.23 -13.61 11.77
C THR A 88 8.01 -12.29 11.69
N ALA A 89 8.87 -12.14 10.68
CA ALA A 89 9.61 -10.89 10.44
C ALA A 89 8.65 -9.78 9.99
N VAL A 90 7.69 -10.09 9.13
CA VAL A 90 6.62 -9.16 8.72
C VAL A 90 5.81 -8.71 9.93
N GLY A 91 5.37 -9.64 10.78
CA GLY A 91 4.60 -9.31 12.00
C GLY A 91 5.37 -8.35 12.93
N ARG A 92 6.65 -8.63 13.19
CA ARG A 92 7.52 -7.74 14.00
C ARG A 92 7.66 -6.35 13.36
N PHE A 93 7.85 -6.30 12.06
CA PHE A 93 7.95 -5.04 11.32
C PHE A 93 6.66 -4.21 11.42
N VAL A 94 5.50 -4.85 11.27
CA VAL A 94 4.19 -4.19 11.41
C VAL A 94 4.01 -3.63 12.82
N VAL A 95 4.35 -4.40 13.85
CA VAL A 95 4.26 -3.93 15.24
C VAL A 95 5.19 -2.75 15.49
N LEU A 96 6.43 -2.79 15.00
CA LEU A 96 7.41 -1.72 15.21
C LEU A 96 7.04 -0.47 14.41
N LEU A 97 6.95 -0.55 13.10
CA LEU A 97 6.76 0.63 12.25
C LEU A 97 5.32 1.15 12.32
N GLY A 98 4.35 0.26 12.36
CA GLY A 98 2.95 0.64 12.56
C GLY A 98 2.69 1.18 13.96
N GLY A 99 3.28 0.57 14.99
CA GLY A 99 3.21 1.06 16.37
C GLY A 99 3.84 2.44 16.54
N LEU A 100 5.00 2.70 15.90
CA LEU A 100 5.60 4.03 15.85
C LEU A 100 4.67 5.04 15.15
N GLY A 101 4.01 4.65 14.06
CA GLY A 101 3.04 5.50 13.37
C GLY A 101 1.85 5.87 14.24
N ILE A 102 1.30 4.90 14.98
CA ILE A 102 0.22 5.13 15.92
C ILE A 102 0.69 6.06 17.04
N ALA A 103 1.85 5.80 17.65
CA ALA A 103 2.41 6.65 18.71
C ALA A 103 2.64 8.09 18.20
N ALA A 104 3.20 8.25 17.00
CA ALA A 104 3.38 9.56 16.38
C ALA A 104 2.05 10.30 16.20
N SER A 105 1.00 9.60 15.78
CA SER A 105 -0.33 10.20 15.62
C SER A 105 -0.93 10.69 16.95
N GLN A 106 -0.64 10.01 18.07
CA GLN A 106 -1.12 10.40 19.40
C GLN A 106 -0.42 11.66 19.95
N VAL A 107 0.83 11.89 19.56
CA VAL A 107 1.58 13.11 19.98
C VAL A 107 1.46 14.26 18.97
N GLY A 108 0.49 14.19 18.05
CA GLY A 108 0.21 15.26 17.10
C GLY A 108 1.10 15.27 15.86
N ALA A 109 1.98 14.29 15.67
CA ALA A 109 2.83 14.16 14.48
C ALA A 109 2.07 13.45 13.33
N ALA A 110 0.87 13.93 12.99
CA ALA A 110 0.02 13.32 11.96
C ALA A 110 0.67 13.29 10.56
N TRP A 111 1.62 14.22 10.28
CA TRP A 111 2.40 14.26 9.04
C TRP A 111 3.21 12.98 8.82
N TRP A 112 3.55 12.24 9.88
CA TRP A 112 4.28 10.97 9.80
C TRP A 112 3.58 9.95 8.90
N ALA A 113 2.25 9.86 9.03
CA ALA A 113 1.41 8.97 8.20
C ALA A 113 1.33 9.39 6.71
N GLN A 114 1.90 10.52 6.32
CA GLN A 114 2.04 10.96 4.94
C GLN A 114 3.47 10.79 4.43
N VAL A 115 4.46 11.14 5.23
CA VAL A 115 5.89 11.07 4.85
C VAL A 115 6.34 9.62 4.69
N VAL A 116 5.99 8.74 5.62
CA VAL A 116 6.42 7.32 5.58
C VAL A 116 5.95 6.60 4.32
N PRO A 117 4.67 6.63 3.93
CA PRO A 117 4.23 6.02 2.67
C PRO A 117 4.78 6.75 1.44
N GLY A 118 4.96 8.07 1.49
CA GLY A 118 5.58 8.82 0.41
C GLY A 118 7.01 8.36 0.12
N LEU A 119 7.84 8.19 1.15
CA LEU A 119 9.20 7.66 0.99
C LEU A 119 9.19 6.24 0.42
N SER A 120 8.29 5.37 0.88
CA SER A 120 8.18 4.01 0.34
C SER A 120 7.75 3.99 -1.13
N ALA A 121 6.87 4.91 -1.53
CA ALA A 121 6.47 5.06 -2.93
C ALA A 121 7.64 5.49 -3.83
N LEU A 122 8.52 6.37 -3.35
CA LEU A 122 9.75 6.74 -4.06
C LEU A 122 10.71 5.56 -4.21
N VAL A 123 10.89 4.75 -3.16
CA VAL A 123 11.70 3.53 -3.23
C VAL A 123 11.11 2.53 -4.23
N LEU A 124 9.79 2.37 -4.26
CA LEU A 124 9.09 1.54 -5.24
C LEU A 124 9.31 2.05 -6.66
N ALA A 125 9.07 3.34 -6.91
CA ALA A 125 9.27 3.96 -8.22
C ALA A 125 10.71 3.76 -8.72
N TRP A 126 11.70 4.05 -7.88
CA TRP A 126 13.10 3.81 -8.19
C TRP A 126 13.40 2.35 -8.52
N THR A 127 12.83 1.42 -7.74
CA THR A 127 12.99 -0.02 -7.99
C THR A 127 12.43 -0.41 -9.36
N MET A 128 11.26 0.12 -9.73
CA MET A 128 10.62 -0.17 -11.03
C MET A 128 11.39 0.41 -12.21
N VAL A 129 12.01 1.60 -12.03
CA VAL A 129 12.95 2.16 -13.02
C VAL A 129 14.14 1.22 -13.23
N GLN A 130 14.77 0.76 -12.15
CA GLN A 130 15.91 -0.16 -12.24
C GLN A 130 15.55 -1.50 -12.90
N GLN A 131 14.33 -2.01 -12.63
CA GLN A 131 13.85 -3.26 -13.23
C GLN A 131 13.29 -3.08 -14.65
N ARG A 132 13.22 -1.85 -15.16
CA ARG A 132 12.65 -1.50 -16.49
C ARG A 132 11.25 -2.10 -16.71
N SER A 133 10.46 -2.18 -15.64
CA SER A 133 9.10 -2.74 -15.66
C SER A 133 8.08 -1.67 -16.02
N ALA A 134 7.50 -1.71 -17.21
CA ALA A 134 6.47 -0.74 -17.61
C ALA A 134 5.23 -0.80 -16.70
N LEU A 135 4.73 -1.99 -16.38
CA LEU A 135 3.62 -2.18 -15.45
C LEU A 135 3.97 -1.68 -14.04
N GLY A 136 5.20 -1.95 -13.59
CA GLY A 136 5.68 -1.47 -12.31
C GLY A 136 5.78 0.05 -12.25
N LEU A 137 6.24 0.69 -13.32
CA LEU A 137 6.29 2.15 -13.43
C LEU A 137 4.89 2.76 -13.39
N LEU A 138 3.94 2.23 -14.17
CA LEU A 138 2.55 2.69 -14.13
C LEU A 138 1.94 2.51 -12.73
N GLY A 139 2.16 1.38 -12.09
CA GLY A 139 1.72 1.13 -10.71
C GLY A 139 2.34 2.10 -9.70
N SER A 140 3.63 2.42 -9.86
CA SER A 140 4.32 3.40 -9.01
C SER A 140 3.80 4.82 -9.24
N VAL A 141 3.52 5.21 -10.49
CA VAL A 141 2.90 6.51 -10.81
C VAL A 141 1.52 6.61 -10.18
N ALA A 142 0.68 5.57 -10.27
CA ALA A 142 -0.63 5.53 -9.63
C ALA A 142 -0.51 5.66 -8.10
N LEU A 143 0.48 4.99 -7.50
CA LEU A 143 0.75 5.08 -6.06
C LEU A 143 1.17 6.49 -5.64
N VAL A 144 2.12 7.10 -6.34
CA VAL A 144 2.55 8.48 -6.05
C VAL A 144 1.39 9.45 -6.25
N ALA A 145 0.62 9.31 -7.34
CA ALA A 145 -0.54 10.13 -7.60
C ALA A 145 -1.59 10.03 -6.47
N SER A 146 -1.80 8.83 -5.90
CA SER A 146 -2.72 8.66 -4.78
C SER A 146 -2.31 9.48 -3.56
N PHE A 147 -1.01 9.54 -3.23
CA PHE A 147 -0.51 10.35 -2.11
C PHE A 147 -0.54 11.85 -2.41
N VAL A 148 -0.24 12.24 -3.65
CA VAL A 148 -0.36 13.64 -4.08
C VAL A 148 -1.81 14.12 -3.95
N VAL A 149 -2.76 13.33 -4.41
CA VAL A 149 -4.19 13.61 -4.24
C VAL A 149 -4.58 13.72 -2.77
N ALA A 150 -4.13 12.76 -1.95
CA ALA A 150 -4.42 12.78 -0.51
C ALA A 150 -3.84 14.01 0.21
N ALA A 151 -2.68 14.50 -0.22
CA ALA A 151 -1.99 15.61 0.41
C ALA A 151 -2.48 16.99 -0.07
N LEU A 152 -2.78 17.12 -1.37
CA LEU A 152 -3.01 18.44 -2.01
C LEU A 152 -4.47 18.73 -2.34
N ALA A 153 -5.32 17.73 -2.55
CA ALA A 153 -6.72 17.98 -2.87
C ALA A 153 -7.48 18.45 -1.63
N ALA A 154 -8.19 19.57 -1.75
CA ALA A 154 -9.09 20.02 -0.70
C ALA A 154 -10.24 19.01 -0.52
N PRO A 155 -10.78 18.86 0.70
CA PRO A 155 -11.78 17.82 0.99
C PRO A 155 -13.09 17.95 0.19
N ASP A 156 -13.45 19.17 -0.20
CA ASP A 156 -14.65 19.57 -0.90
C ASP A 156 -14.49 19.64 -2.42
N VAL A 157 -13.26 19.52 -2.93
CA VAL A 157 -12.99 19.54 -4.37
C VAL A 157 -13.32 18.21 -5.01
N GLN A 158 -14.13 18.28 -6.08
CA GLN A 158 -14.38 17.14 -6.97
C GLN A 158 -13.29 17.06 -8.05
N LEU A 159 -12.50 16.02 -7.99
CA LEU A 159 -11.49 15.72 -9.00
C LEU A 159 -12.17 15.19 -10.26
N LEU A 160 -11.81 15.77 -11.42
CA LEU A 160 -12.43 15.45 -12.72
C LEU A 160 -13.98 15.62 -12.71
N GLY A 161 -14.53 16.43 -11.79
CA GLY A 161 -15.97 16.64 -11.66
C GLY A 161 -16.78 15.42 -11.16
N MET A 162 -16.11 14.33 -10.75
CA MET A 162 -16.79 13.08 -10.39
C MET A 162 -16.35 12.49 -9.04
N PHE A 163 -15.07 12.59 -8.68
CA PHE A 163 -14.52 11.91 -7.52
C PHE A 163 -14.13 12.90 -6.43
N ASN A 164 -14.49 12.62 -5.20
CA ASN A 164 -13.90 13.32 -4.08
C ASN A 164 -12.47 12.77 -3.80
N ARG A 165 -11.74 13.45 -2.91
CA ARG A 165 -10.37 13.10 -2.55
C ARG A 165 -10.22 11.65 -2.08
N THR A 166 -11.15 11.15 -1.26
CA THR A 166 -11.12 9.79 -0.71
C THR A 166 -11.30 8.74 -1.81
N GLN A 167 -12.27 8.95 -2.69
CA GLN A 167 -12.53 8.04 -3.81
C GLN A 167 -11.35 7.97 -4.76
N ALA A 168 -10.80 9.12 -5.16
CA ALA A 168 -9.64 9.18 -6.04
C ALA A 168 -8.42 8.48 -5.43
N LEU A 169 -8.17 8.68 -4.13
CA LEU A 169 -7.12 7.98 -3.38
C LEU A 169 -7.31 6.46 -3.50
N HIS A 170 -8.50 5.94 -3.18
CA HIS A 170 -8.74 4.49 -3.13
C HIS A 170 -8.69 3.85 -4.52
N TYR A 171 -9.23 4.49 -5.56
CA TYR A 171 -9.14 3.96 -6.93
C TYR A 171 -7.70 3.95 -7.45
N LEU A 172 -6.91 5.00 -7.18
CA LEU A 172 -5.50 5.03 -7.54
C LEU A 172 -4.68 3.99 -6.77
N LEU A 173 -4.97 3.79 -5.47
CA LEU A 173 -4.35 2.71 -4.69
C LEU A 173 -4.72 1.33 -5.21
N ALA A 174 -5.98 1.10 -5.56
CA ALA A 174 -6.44 -0.17 -6.13
C ALA A 174 -5.71 -0.47 -7.45
N LEU A 175 -5.61 0.52 -8.33
CA LEU A 175 -4.86 0.42 -9.58
C LEU A 175 -3.38 0.13 -9.33
N ALA A 176 -2.75 0.86 -8.41
CA ALA A 176 -1.34 0.65 -8.04
C ALA A 176 -1.08 -0.77 -7.53
N VAL A 177 -1.93 -1.26 -6.62
CA VAL A 177 -1.84 -2.62 -6.05
C VAL A 177 -1.95 -3.70 -7.13
N LEU A 178 -2.90 -3.55 -8.05
CA LEU A 178 -3.10 -4.51 -9.14
C LEU A 178 -1.91 -4.52 -10.10
N LEU A 179 -1.41 -3.36 -10.51
CA LEU A 179 -0.29 -3.25 -11.45
C LEU A 179 1.02 -3.74 -10.82
N LEU A 180 1.33 -3.31 -9.59
CA LEU A 180 2.54 -3.73 -8.88
C LEU A 180 2.52 -5.23 -8.53
N GLY A 181 1.33 -5.79 -8.24
CA GLY A 181 1.16 -7.21 -7.99
C GLY A 181 1.47 -8.11 -9.18
N GLN A 182 1.39 -7.58 -10.41
CA GLN A 182 1.70 -8.32 -11.64
C GLN A 182 3.17 -8.22 -12.05
N VAL A 183 3.99 -7.45 -11.35
CA VAL A 183 5.41 -7.32 -11.65
C VAL A 183 6.11 -8.66 -11.47
N ARG A 184 6.62 -9.22 -12.56
CA ARG A 184 7.50 -10.40 -12.53
C ARG A 184 8.91 -9.92 -12.18
N LEU A 185 9.38 -10.29 -11.00
CA LEU A 185 10.76 -10.01 -10.62
C LEU A 185 11.69 -10.83 -11.51
N GLN A 186 12.58 -10.14 -12.20
CA GLN A 186 13.67 -10.83 -12.91
C GLN A 186 14.58 -11.51 -11.85
N PRO A 187 14.99 -12.76 -12.05
CA PRO A 187 16.02 -13.36 -11.23
C PRO A 187 17.24 -12.44 -11.22
N ALA A 188 17.83 -12.22 -10.05
CA ALA A 188 19.11 -11.51 -9.99
C ALA A 188 20.08 -12.18 -10.99
N PRO A 189 20.84 -11.39 -11.79
CA PRO A 189 21.89 -11.94 -12.63
C PRO A 189 22.72 -12.88 -11.77
N THR A 190 22.74 -14.15 -12.11
CA THR A 190 23.64 -15.10 -11.45
C THR A 190 25.03 -14.53 -11.61
N ALA A 191 25.66 -14.14 -10.49
CA ALA A 191 27.06 -13.72 -10.49
C ALA A 191 27.83 -14.80 -11.28
N GLY A 192 28.37 -14.39 -12.43
CA GLY A 192 28.91 -15.31 -13.44
C GLY A 192 29.81 -16.34 -12.75
N LYS A 193 29.56 -17.63 -13.01
CA LYS A 193 30.55 -18.65 -12.73
C LYS A 193 31.85 -18.15 -13.39
N PRO A 194 32.96 -18.04 -12.65
CA PRO A 194 34.24 -17.80 -13.27
C PRO A 194 34.41 -18.87 -14.35
N ALA A 195 34.71 -18.44 -15.58
CA ALA A 195 35.06 -19.35 -16.67
C ALA A 195 36.24 -20.21 -16.19
N ALA A 196 36.03 -21.54 -16.19
CA ALA A 196 37.04 -22.53 -15.86
C ALA A 196 38.06 -22.61 -16.98
#